data_4138fb35516d8bf19b7424994e10603c
#
_entry.id   4138fb35516d8bf19b7424994e10603c
#
_cell.length_a   1.000
_cell.length_b   1.000
_cell.length_c   1.000
_cell.angle_alpha   90.00
_cell.angle_beta   90.00
_cell.angle_gamma   90.00
#
_symmetry.space_group_name_H-M   'P 1'
#
loop_
_entity.id
_entity.type
_entity.pdbx_description
1 polymer ?
#
loop_
_entity_poly.entity_id
_entity_poly.type
_entity_poly.pdbx_seq_one_letter_code
_entity_poly.pdbx_strand_id
1 'polypeptide(L)'
;MSDIHIRKEGRAGRITLTRTRALNALSHTMCRDIDAALIDWRDDESVALVIIDAEGEKAFCAGGDIAEVQRAGTAGNYKLGRDFWRDEYRMNARLAEYPKPVFAFMQGFVMGGGVGLGCHVSHRVVGDTVQMAMPECGIGLIPDVGGTLLLSAAPGRLGEFLGLTGARMGAGDAIRAGFADRYLPEADWPEAIAALCETGLAEALPVRPAPAPEFAQGAIDTAFAADRVPGIIAAVDAASELAAAGTALARGSPLSMACTLEMVRAQRGDSDIRSALRREFRFTWRSMDRGDFLEGVRAQIIDKDRTPRWQHPGPEAVTTAEVAAMLAPLGDNDLTFEEEAS
;
A
#
# COMPACT_ATOMS: atom_id res chain seq x y z
N MET A 1 -20.78 -15.53 7.00
CA MET A 1 -20.88 -14.45 6.01
C MET A 1 -19.55 -14.40 5.30
N SER A 2 -19.54 -14.21 3.99
CA SER A 2 -18.29 -14.03 3.23
C SER A 2 -17.63 -12.72 3.67
N ASP A 3 -16.28 -12.66 3.66
CA ASP A 3 -15.51 -11.44 3.98
C ASP A 3 -15.45 -10.47 2.78
N ILE A 4 -16.04 -10.86 1.64
CA ILE A 4 -16.10 -10.08 0.39
C ILE A 4 -17.39 -10.44 -0.36
N HIS A 5 -17.99 -9.45 -1.02
CA HIS A 5 -19.16 -9.64 -1.87
C HIS A 5 -18.84 -9.26 -3.32
N ILE A 6 -18.74 -10.27 -4.18
CA ILE A 6 -18.43 -10.15 -5.61
C ILE A 6 -19.69 -10.42 -6.42
N ARG A 7 -20.07 -9.49 -7.31
CA ARG A 7 -21.29 -9.58 -8.10
C ARG A 7 -21.24 -8.73 -9.36
N LYS A 8 -22.09 -9.01 -10.31
CA LYS A 8 -22.43 -8.07 -11.40
C LYS A 8 -23.63 -7.23 -10.97
N GLU A 9 -23.55 -5.93 -11.17
CA GLU A 9 -24.61 -4.96 -10.86
C GLU A 9 -24.76 -4.02 -12.05
N GLY A 10 -25.85 -4.14 -12.81
CA GLY A 10 -26.02 -3.43 -14.09
C GLY A 10 -24.87 -3.74 -15.06
N ARG A 11 -24.13 -2.72 -15.45
CA ARG A 11 -22.97 -2.79 -16.35
C ARG A 11 -21.63 -2.93 -15.60
N ALA A 12 -21.64 -3.01 -14.27
CA ALA A 12 -20.44 -3.07 -13.45
C ALA A 12 -20.20 -4.47 -12.87
N GLY A 13 -18.93 -4.88 -12.79
CA GLY A 13 -18.46 -5.86 -11.83
C GLY A 13 -18.18 -5.15 -10.51
N ARG A 14 -18.85 -5.52 -9.43
CA ARG A 14 -18.70 -4.84 -8.12
C ARG A 14 -18.12 -5.77 -7.07
N ILE A 15 -17.07 -5.30 -6.42
CA ILE A 15 -16.33 -5.98 -5.35
C ILE A 15 -16.47 -5.12 -4.10
N THR A 16 -17.20 -5.63 -3.10
CA THR A 16 -17.41 -4.93 -1.82
C THR A 16 -16.73 -5.70 -0.70
N LEU A 17 -15.78 -5.05 -0.01
CA LEU A 17 -15.16 -5.62 1.20
C LEU A 17 -16.17 -5.55 2.35
N THR A 18 -16.40 -6.66 3.05
CA THR A 18 -17.46 -6.78 4.07
C THR A 18 -16.94 -7.24 5.44
N ARG A 19 -15.62 -7.24 5.62
CA ARG A 19 -14.92 -7.68 6.84
C ARG A 19 -14.73 -6.53 7.84
N THR A 20 -15.80 -5.79 8.14
CA THR A 20 -15.75 -4.56 8.95
C THR A 20 -15.19 -4.76 10.36
N ARG A 21 -15.37 -5.94 10.96
CA ARG A 21 -14.82 -6.33 12.28
C ARG A 21 -13.28 -6.32 12.32
N ALA A 22 -12.63 -6.50 11.18
CA ALA A 22 -11.18 -6.46 11.01
C ALA A 22 -10.72 -5.25 10.16
N LEU A 23 -11.51 -4.16 10.13
CA LEU A 23 -11.24 -2.96 9.33
C LEU A 23 -10.98 -3.31 7.85
N ASN A 24 -11.69 -4.29 7.33
CA ASN A 24 -11.57 -4.82 5.98
C ASN A 24 -10.15 -5.28 5.61
N ALA A 25 -9.37 -5.74 6.60
CA ALA A 25 -8.04 -6.29 6.34
C ALA A 25 -8.10 -7.44 5.33
N LEU A 26 -7.21 -7.39 4.34
CA LEU A 26 -7.19 -8.27 3.18
C LEU A 26 -6.60 -9.63 3.55
N SER A 27 -7.39 -10.68 3.45
CA SER A 27 -6.91 -12.05 3.63
C SER A 27 -6.39 -12.63 2.30
N HIS A 28 -5.56 -13.68 2.38
CA HIS A 28 -5.09 -14.39 1.17
C HIS A 28 -6.25 -14.91 0.30
N THR A 29 -7.32 -15.41 0.93
CA THR A 29 -8.53 -15.84 0.21
C THR A 29 -9.18 -14.67 -0.53
N MET A 30 -9.33 -13.50 0.12
CA MET A 30 -9.90 -12.32 -0.52
C MET A 30 -9.06 -11.89 -1.74
N CYS A 31 -7.72 -11.90 -1.65
CA CYS A 31 -6.85 -11.59 -2.81
C CYS A 31 -7.15 -12.51 -3.99
N ARG A 32 -7.24 -13.81 -3.75
CA ARG A 32 -7.51 -14.80 -4.79
C ARG A 32 -8.91 -14.67 -5.39
N ASP A 33 -9.91 -14.37 -4.56
CA ASP A 33 -11.29 -14.18 -5.02
C ASP A 33 -11.40 -12.90 -5.89
N ILE A 34 -10.70 -11.82 -5.50
CA ILE A 34 -10.63 -10.59 -6.30
C ILE A 34 -9.92 -10.87 -7.63
N ASP A 35 -8.76 -11.54 -7.61
CA ASP A 35 -8.00 -11.86 -8.81
C ASP A 35 -8.80 -12.73 -9.78
N ALA A 36 -9.50 -13.75 -9.28
CA ALA A 36 -10.39 -14.58 -10.07
C ALA A 36 -11.53 -13.79 -10.72
N ALA A 37 -12.17 -12.89 -9.97
CA ALA A 37 -13.23 -12.04 -10.51
C ALA A 37 -12.71 -11.10 -11.61
N LEU A 38 -11.52 -10.53 -11.46
CA LEU A 38 -10.89 -9.70 -12.48
C LEU A 38 -10.57 -10.50 -13.75
N ILE A 39 -10.12 -11.76 -13.61
CA ILE A 39 -9.89 -12.66 -14.75
C ILE A 39 -11.21 -12.94 -15.48
N ASP A 40 -12.25 -13.32 -14.75
CA ASP A 40 -13.56 -13.66 -15.31
C ASP A 40 -14.23 -12.47 -16.02
N TRP A 41 -14.02 -11.24 -15.53
CA TRP A 41 -14.66 -10.05 -16.08
C TRP A 41 -13.86 -9.36 -17.18
N ARG A 42 -12.60 -9.75 -17.38
CA ARG A 42 -11.71 -9.12 -18.36
C ARG A 42 -12.33 -9.09 -19.76
N ASP A 43 -12.83 -10.22 -20.23
CA ASP A 43 -13.36 -10.38 -21.58
C ASP A 43 -14.90 -10.46 -21.62
N ASP A 44 -15.56 -10.26 -20.47
CA ASP A 44 -17.02 -10.29 -20.36
C ASP A 44 -17.63 -8.96 -20.85
N GLU A 45 -18.28 -8.98 -22.01
CA GLU A 45 -18.93 -7.80 -22.61
C GLU A 45 -20.08 -7.22 -21.77
N SER A 46 -20.66 -8.01 -20.83
CA SER A 46 -21.69 -7.52 -19.92
C SER A 46 -21.11 -6.60 -18.83
N VAL A 47 -19.81 -6.68 -18.54
CA VAL A 47 -19.08 -5.86 -17.56
C VAL A 47 -18.29 -4.77 -18.31
N ALA A 48 -18.75 -3.54 -18.23
CA ALA A 48 -18.10 -2.39 -18.87
C ALA A 48 -17.01 -1.77 -18.00
N LEU A 49 -17.15 -1.85 -16.66
CA LEU A 49 -16.21 -1.31 -15.66
C LEU A 49 -16.24 -2.15 -14.38
N VAL A 50 -15.26 -1.94 -13.52
CA VAL A 50 -15.20 -2.57 -12.18
C VAL A 50 -15.28 -1.50 -11.11
N ILE A 51 -15.99 -1.79 -10.01
CA ILE A 51 -16.07 -0.94 -8.83
C ILE A 51 -15.57 -1.75 -7.62
N ILE A 52 -14.64 -1.16 -6.87
CA ILE A 52 -14.13 -1.70 -5.59
C ILE A 52 -14.54 -0.72 -4.50
N ASP A 53 -15.33 -1.18 -3.54
CA ASP A 53 -15.78 -0.41 -2.39
C ASP A 53 -15.76 -1.25 -1.11
N ALA A 54 -16.11 -0.65 0.01
CA ALA A 54 -16.09 -1.34 1.29
C ALA A 54 -17.27 -0.94 2.18
N GLU A 55 -17.79 -1.91 2.91
CA GLU A 55 -18.75 -1.64 3.98
C GLU A 55 -18.08 -1.02 5.21
N GLY A 56 -18.85 -0.19 5.92
CA GLY A 56 -18.45 0.50 7.14
C GLY A 56 -17.71 1.81 6.90
N GLU A 57 -17.75 2.66 7.91
CA GLU A 57 -17.19 4.02 7.83
C GLU A 57 -15.72 4.12 8.21
N LYS A 58 -15.18 3.10 8.92
CA LYS A 58 -13.86 3.20 9.55
C LYS A 58 -12.70 2.93 8.60
N ALA A 59 -12.89 2.09 7.60
CA ALA A 59 -11.82 1.70 6.71
C ALA A 59 -12.35 1.18 5.38
N PHE A 60 -11.72 1.61 4.30
CA PHE A 60 -11.75 0.88 3.05
C PHE A 60 -11.02 -0.46 3.21
N CYS A 61 -9.72 -0.40 3.57
CA CYS A 61 -8.92 -1.58 3.91
C CYS A 61 -7.68 -1.14 4.72
N ALA A 62 -7.53 -1.68 5.94
CA ALA A 62 -6.44 -1.31 6.84
C ALA A 62 -5.14 -2.12 6.62
N GLY A 63 -5.00 -2.80 5.48
CA GLY A 63 -3.81 -3.58 5.11
C GLY A 63 -4.06 -5.07 5.02
N GLY A 64 -3.01 -5.86 4.82
CA GLY A 64 -3.08 -7.32 4.82
C GLY A 64 -3.35 -7.91 6.20
N ASP A 65 -3.96 -9.10 6.27
CA ASP A 65 -4.14 -9.86 7.54
C ASP A 65 -2.82 -10.54 7.94
N ILE A 66 -1.88 -9.73 8.40
CA ILE A 66 -0.51 -10.15 8.71
C ILE A 66 -0.38 -10.88 10.07
N ALA A 67 -1.44 -10.95 10.86
CA ALA A 67 -1.40 -11.69 12.12
C ALA A 67 -1.27 -13.21 11.90
N GLU A 68 -1.89 -13.74 10.84
CA GLU A 68 -1.74 -15.13 10.45
C GLU A 68 -0.34 -15.42 9.91
N VAL A 69 0.18 -14.51 9.07
CA VAL A 69 1.54 -14.59 8.53
C VAL A 69 2.59 -14.60 9.64
N GLN A 70 2.43 -13.73 10.64
CA GLN A 70 3.33 -13.67 11.80
C GLN A 70 3.32 -14.98 12.59
N ARG A 71 2.13 -15.53 12.90
CA ARG A 71 2.02 -16.80 13.64
C ARG A 71 2.67 -17.96 12.89
N ALA A 72 2.42 -18.04 11.58
CA ALA A 72 3.01 -19.06 10.72
C ALA A 72 4.55 -18.90 10.65
N GLY A 73 5.03 -17.66 10.45
CA GLY A 73 6.45 -17.35 10.38
C GLY A 73 7.20 -17.65 11.68
N THR A 74 6.59 -17.33 12.84
CA THR A 74 7.15 -17.68 14.15
C THR A 74 7.26 -19.20 14.35
N ALA A 75 6.37 -19.97 13.74
CA ALA A 75 6.44 -21.44 13.73
C ALA A 75 7.38 -21.99 12.64
N GLY A 76 8.12 -21.13 11.91
CA GLY A 76 9.03 -21.53 10.84
C GLY A 76 8.36 -21.79 9.48
N ASN A 77 7.05 -21.60 9.37
CA ASN A 77 6.32 -21.73 8.10
C ASN A 77 6.29 -20.41 7.33
N TYR A 78 7.40 -20.10 6.66
CA TYR A 78 7.52 -18.88 5.84
C TYR A 78 6.74 -18.99 4.52
N LYS A 79 6.41 -20.21 4.08
CA LYS A 79 5.72 -20.44 2.80
C LYS A 79 4.37 -19.71 2.76
N LEU A 80 3.62 -19.71 3.86
CA LEU A 80 2.29 -19.08 3.93
C LEU A 80 2.37 -17.58 3.57
N GLY A 81 3.28 -16.82 4.19
CA GLY A 81 3.44 -15.40 3.91
C GLY A 81 3.99 -15.14 2.50
N ARG A 82 4.95 -15.96 2.04
CA ARG A 82 5.53 -15.86 0.69
C ARG A 82 4.51 -16.11 -0.41
N ASP A 83 3.60 -17.06 -0.21
CA ASP A 83 2.51 -17.33 -1.16
C ASP A 83 1.47 -16.21 -1.13
N PHE A 84 1.13 -15.69 0.07
CA PHE A 84 0.22 -14.57 0.21
C PHE A 84 0.74 -13.34 -0.57
N TRP A 85 1.96 -12.88 -0.33
CA TRP A 85 2.54 -11.74 -1.04
C TRP A 85 2.66 -11.97 -2.55
N ARG A 86 2.99 -13.21 -2.98
CA ARG A 86 3.06 -13.53 -4.41
C ARG A 86 1.71 -13.36 -5.10
N ASP A 87 0.64 -13.88 -4.51
CA ASP A 87 -0.69 -13.80 -5.10
C ASP A 87 -1.25 -12.36 -5.01
N GLU A 88 -1.03 -11.67 -3.89
CA GLU A 88 -1.40 -10.26 -3.72
C GLU A 88 -0.71 -9.36 -4.77
N TYR A 89 0.58 -9.54 -4.99
CA TYR A 89 1.33 -8.71 -5.95
C TYR A 89 0.92 -9.00 -7.41
N ARG A 90 0.56 -10.24 -7.72
CA ARG A 90 -0.03 -10.56 -9.04
C ARG A 90 -1.37 -9.88 -9.24
N MET A 91 -2.22 -9.88 -8.23
CA MET A 91 -3.48 -9.14 -8.24
C MET A 91 -3.25 -7.63 -8.40
N ASN A 92 -2.28 -7.04 -7.68
CA ASN A 92 -1.94 -5.61 -7.79
C ASN A 92 -1.46 -5.25 -9.22
N ALA A 93 -0.61 -6.07 -9.83
CA ALA A 93 -0.20 -5.88 -11.22
C ALA A 93 -1.39 -5.94 -12.17
N ARG A 94 -2.29 -6.92 -11.99
CA ARG A 94 -3.50 -7.04 -12.80
C ARG A 94 -4.43 -5.83 -12.67
N LEU A 95 -4.60 -5.29 -11.46
CA LEU A 95 -5.39 -4.07 -11.23
C LEU A 95 -4.80 -2.87 -11.96
N ALA A 96 -3.47 -2.70 -11.90
CA ALA A 96 -2.77 -1.59 -12.56
C ALA A 96 -2.85 -1.66 -14.09
N GLU A 97 -2.86 -2.87 -14.65
CA GLU A 97 -2.85 -3.14 -16.08
C GLU A 97 -4.23 -3.55 -16.62
N TYR A 98 -5.29 -3.38 -15.83
CA TYR A 98 -6.61 -3.86 -16.19
C TYR A 98 -7.18 -3.11 -17.41
N PRO A 99 -7.69 -3.82 -18.44
CA PRO A 99 -8.08 -3.19 -19.72
C PRO A 99 -9.38 -2.40 -19.65
N LYS A 100 -10.18 -2.56 -18.59
CA LYS A 100 -11.43 -1.82 -18.38
C LYS A 100 -11.25 -0.79 -17.27
N PRO A 101 -12.08 0.29 -17.23
CA PRO A 101 -12.05 1.22 -16.10
C PRO A 101 -12.30 0.50 -14.77
N VAL A 102 -11.45 0.77 -13.78
CA VAL A 102 -11.60 0.29 -12.40
C VAL A 102 -11.69 1.49 -11.47
N PHE A 103 -12.74 1.53 -10.68
CA PHE A 103 -13.00 2.56 -9.67
C PHE A 103 -12.76 2.01 -8.28
N ALA A 104 -12.01 2.72 -7.44
CA ALA A 104 -11.92 2.44 -6.01
C ALA A 104 -12.50 3.63 -5.22
N PHE A 105 -13.47 3.35 -4.34
CA PHE A 105 -14.06 4.33 -3.44
C PHE A 105 -13.49 4.12 -2.03
N MET A 106 -12.62 5.04 -1.60
CA MET A 106 -11.76 4.85 -0.43
C MET A 106 -12.11 5.81 0.71
N GLN A 107 -12.72 5.29 1.77
CA GLN A 107 -13.02 6.00 3.02
C GLN A 107 -12.17 5.49 4.19
N GLY A 108 -12.08 6.29 5.24
CA GLY A 108 -11.42 5.90 6.49
C GLY A 108 -9.97 5.43 6.28
N PHE A 109 -9.56 4.38 6.95
CA PHE A 109 -8.20 3.85 6.80
C PHE A 109 -7.99 3.14 5.45
N VAL A 110 -6.93 3.56 4.74
CA VAL A 110 -6.41 2.95 3.52
C VAL A 110 -4.91 2.73 3.70
N MET A 111 -4.51 1.50 4.06
CA MET A 111 -3.12 1.24 4.47
C MET A 111 -2.58 -0.04 3.84
N GLY A 112 -1.29 -0.10 3.50
CA GLY A 112 -0.63 -1.29 2.99
C GLY A 112 -1.39 -1.98 1.87
N GLY A 113 -1.85 -3.23 2.06
CA GLY A 113 -2.68 -3.94 1.07
C GLY A 113 -3.92 -3.16 0.60
N GLY A 114 -4.46 -2.23 1.42
CA GLY A 114 -5.52 -1.32 1.00
C GLY A 114 -5.06 -0.29 -0.04
N VAL A 115 -3.82 0.18 0.04
CA VAL A 115 -3.19 1.00 -1.00
C VAL A 115 -2.99 0.17 -2.26
N GLY A 116 -2.50 -1.07 -2.14
CA GLY A 116 -2.35 -1.99 -3.28
C GLY A 116 -3.65 -2.23 -4.02
N LEU A 117 -4.77 -2.41 -3.27
CA LEU A 117 -6.08 -2.66 -3.84
C LEU A 117 -6.73 -1.40 -4.46
N GLY A 118 -6.52 -0.22 -3.85
CA GLY A 118 -7.24 1.00 -4.21
C GLY A 118 -6.45 2.02 -5.03
N CYS A 119 -5.10 2.03 -4.94
CA CYS A 119 -4.32 3.12 -5.51
C CYS A 119 -3.64 2.80 -6.86
N HIS A 120 -3.76 1.57 -7.38
CA HIS A 120 -3.25 1.22 -8.71
C HIS A 120 -4.33 1.19 -9.78
N VAL A 121 -5.58 1.36 -9.41
CA VAL A 121 -6.71 1.38 -10.35
C VAL A 121 -6.76 2.67 -11.16
N SER A 122 -7.50 2.65 -12.28
CA SER A 122 -7.57 3.79 -13.21
C SER A 122 -8.36 5.01 -12.68
N HIS A 123 -9.24 4.83 -11.67
CA HIS A 123 -10.07 5.88 -11.09
C HIS A 123 -10.08 5.76 -9.55
N ARG A 124 -9.21 6.53 -8.90
CA ARG A 124 -8.98 6.49 -7.45
C ARG A 124 -9.73 7.62 -6.77
N VAL A 125 -10.87 7.27 -6.14
CA VAL A 125 -11.78 8.23 -5.49
C VAL A 125 -11.59 8.18 -3.98
N VAL A 126 -11.34 9.33 -3.36
CA VAL A 126 -11.22 9.47 -1.91
C VAL A 126 -12.35 10.32 -1.34
N GLY A 127 -12.83 9.93 -0.15
CA GLY A 127 -13.88 10.62 0.59
C GLY A 127 -13.36 11.59 1.66
N ASP A 128 -14.32 12.10 2.45
CA ASP A 128 -14.05 13.07 3.52
C ASP A 128 -13.21 12.50 4.65
N THR A 129 -13.39 11.20 4.93
CA THR A 129 -12.81 10.54 6.11
C THR A 129 -11.48 9.83 5.83
N VAL A 130 -10.99 9.86 4.58
CA VAL A 130 -9.80 9.12 4.17
C VAL A 130 -8.59 9.44 5.04
N GLN A 131 -7.91 8.38 5.50
CA GLN A 131 -6.64 8.40 6.20
C GLN A 131 -5.72 7.37 5.54
N MET A 132 -5.02 7.79 4.51
CA MET A 132 -4.17 6.91 3.69
C MET A 132 -2.73 6.94 4.19
N ALA A 133 -2.09 5.79 4.30
CA ALA A 133 -0.70 5.70 4.74
C ALA A 133 -0.01 4.40 4.30
N MET A 134 1.34 4.43 4.26
CA MET A 134 2.22 3.27 4.14
C MET A 134 3.05 3.13 5.43
N PRO A 135 2.51 2.53 6.53
CA PRO A 135 3.16 2.51 7.85
C PRO A 135 4.11 1.33 8.06
N GLU A 136 4.51 0.63 7.02
CA GLU A 136 5.19 -0.66 7.04
C GLU A 136 6.53 -0.64 7.79
N CYS A 137 7.30 0.47 7.72
CA CYS A 137 8.55 0.62 8.48
C CYS A 137 8.33 0.47 9.99
N GLY A 138 7.14 0.82 10.49
CA GLY A 138 6.76 0.67 11.89
C GLY A 138 6.48 -0.77 12.35
N ILE A 139 6.39 -1.70 11.41
CA ILE A 139 6.19 -3.14 11.68
C ILE A 139 7.32 -4.01 11.10
N GLY A 140 8.46 -3.41 10.76
CA GLY A 140 9.61 -4.16 10.24
C GLY A 140 9.43 -4.68 8.82
N LEU A 141 8.51 -4.07 8.04
CA LEU A 141 8.30 -4.30 6.61
C LEU A 141 8.70 -3.04 5.83
N ILE A 142 8.55 -3.07 4.54
CA ILE A 142 8.70 -1.90 3.65
C ILE A 142 7.34 -1.55 3.04
N PRO A 143 7.10 -0.32 2.59
CA PRO A 143 6.01 -0.02 1.66
C PRO A 143 6.09 -0.95 0.44
N ASP A 144 5.19 -1.90 0.37
CA ASP A 144 5.10 -2.93 -0.66
C ASP A 144 3.82 -2.74 -1.52
N VAL A 145 3.30 -3.79 -2.13
CA VAL A 145 2.09 -3.78 -2.97
C VAL A 145 2.12 -2.77 -4.12
N GLY A 146 3.29 -2.45 -4.66
CA GLY A 146 3.51 -1.38 -5.62
C GLY A 146 3.63 0.01 -4.96
N GLY A 147 3.70 0.09 -3.64
CA GLY A 147 3.83 1.32 -2.87
C GLY A 147 5.10 2.09 -3.21
N THR A 148 6.22 1.41 -3.50
CA THR A 148 7.45 2.08 -3.91
C THR A 148 7.31 2.82 -5.25
N LEU A 149 6.47 2.33 -6.17
CA LEU A 149 6.12 3.02 -7.40
C LEU A 149 5.39 4.34 -7.13
N LEU A 150 4.32 4.29 -6.32
CA LEU A 150 3.55 5.47 -5.94
C LEU A 150 4.42 6.49 -5.20
N LEU A 151 5.20 6.04 -4.22
CA LEU A 151 6.12 6.89 -3.46
C LEU A 151 7.20 7.53 -4.34
N SER A 152 7.77 6.80 -5.29
CA SER A 152 8.80 7.33 -6.18
C SER A 152 8.27 8.41 -7.14
N ALA A 153 6.99 8.33 -7.49
CA ALA A 153 6.31 9.29 -8.35
C ALA A 153 5.84 10.55 -7.60
N ALA A 154 5.79 10.54 -6.27
CA ALA A 154 5.37 11.67 -5.47
C ALA A 154 6.32 12.88 -5.65
N PRO A 155 5.80 14.13 -5.58
CA PRO A 155 6.60 15.32 -5.84
C PRO A 155 7.72 15.54 -4.81
N GLY A 156 8.87 16.02 -5.29
CA GLY A 156 10.03 16.35 -4.45
C GLY A 156 10.52 15.12 -3.63
N ARG A 157 10.55 15.27 -2.30
CA ARG A 157 10.92 14.22 -1.34
C ARG A 157 9.71 13.70 -0.54
N LEU A 158 8.50 14.01 -1.00
CA LEU A 158 7.28 13.56 -0.32
C LEU A 158 7.19 12.03 -0.22
N GLY A 159 7.67 11.31 -1.23
CA GLY A 159 7.67 9.84 -1.21
C GLY A 159 8.56 9.26 -0.14
N GLU A 160 9.79 9.75 0.02
CA GLU A 160 10.69 9.35 1.11
C GLU A 160 10.07 9.65 2.49
N PHE A 161 9.46 10.85 2.64
CA PHE A 161 8.76 11.22 3.87
C PHE A 161 7.64 10.24 4.19
N LEU A 162 6.73 9.98 3.25
CA LEU A 162 5.58 9.09 3.45
C LEU A 162 6.02 7.64 3.75
N GLY A 163 6.98 7.12 2.97
CA GLY A 163 7.44 5.74 3.10
C GLY A 163 8.23 5.47 4.39
N LEU A 164 9.00 6.45 4.87
CA LEU A 164 9.80 6.27 6.10
C LEU A 164 9.00 6.53 7.37
N THR A 165 8.01 7.44 7.32
CA THR A 165 7.28 7.87 8.51
C THR A 165 5.90 7.22 8.66
N GLY A 166 5.32 6.72 7.56
CA GLY A 166 3.93 6.29 7.55
C GLY A 166 2.95 7.43 7.86
N ALA A 167 3.30 8.67 7.52
CA ALA A 167 2.44 9.83 7.72
C ALA A 167 1.10 9.65 7.02
N ARG A 168 0.02 10.03 7.70
CA ARG A 168 -1.34 9.87 7.17
C ARG A 168 -1.70 11.02 6.25
N MET A 169 -2.14 10.70 5.06
CA MET A 169 -2.66 11.63 4.06
C MET A 169 -4.17 11.75 4.19
N GLY A 170 -4.70 12.96 4.28
CA GLY A 170 -6.09 13.28 3.96
C GLY A 170 -6.28 13.36 2.44
N ALA A 171 -7.50 13.67 1.98
CA ALA A 171 -7.84 13.66 0.56
C ALA A 171 -6.92 14.58 -0.28
N GLY A 172 -6.63 15.79 0.20
CA GLY A 172 -5.77 16.75 -0.50
C GLY A 172 -4.34 16.27 -0.65
N ASP A 173 -3.76 15.69 0.42
CA ASP A 173 -2.40 15.15 0.39
C ASP A 173 -2.32 13.89 -0.45
N ALA A 174 -3.32 12.99 -0.40
CA ALA A 174 -3.38 11.78 -1.20
C ALA A 174 -3.40 12.09 -2.71
N ILE A 175 -4.19 13.09 -3.12
CA ILE A 175 -4.22 13.57 -4.51
C ILE A 175 -2.88 14.20 -4.90
N ARG A 176 -2.31 15.07 -4.05
CA ARG A 176 -1.01 15.67 -4.32
C ARG A 176 0.11 14.65 -4.45
N ALA A 177 0.11 13.64 -3.58
CA ALA A 177 1.10 12.57 -3.59
C ALA A 177 0.93 11.58 -4.75
N GLY A 178 -0.17 11.67 -5.52
CA GLY A 178 -0.47 10.77 -6.63
C GLY A 178 -1.04 9.40 -6.20
N PHE A 179 -1.54 9.29 -4.97
CA PHE A 179 -2.22 8.08 -4.48
C PHE A 179 -3.72 8.08 -4.82
N ALA A 180 -4.30 9.24 -5.10
CA ALA A 180 -5.68 9.40 -5.53
C ALA A 180 -5.79 10.38 -6.69
N ASP A 181 -6.91 10.32 -7.43
CA ASP A 181 -7.18 11.21 -8.58
C ASP A 181 -8.26 12.23 -8.28
N ARG A 182 -9.26 11.81 -7.50
CA ARG A 182 -10.50 12.58 -7.31
C ARG A 182 -10.97 12.53 -5.87
N TYR A 183 -11.46 13.67 -5.44
CA TYR A 183 -12.24 13.79 -4.22
C TYR A 183 -13.73 13.80 -4.57
N LEU A 184 -14.51 13.01 -3.84
CA LEU A 184 -15.96 13.04 -3.87
C LEU A 184 -16.48 12.88 -2.43
N PRO A 185 -17.34 13.76 -1.91
CA PRO A 185 -17.98 13.57 -0.61
C PRO A 185 -18.62 12.19 -0.51
N GLU A 186 -18.43 11.50 0.61
CA GLU A 186 -18.97 10.14 0.80
C GLU A 186 -20.49 10.09 0.69
N ALA A 187 -21.17 11.21 1.01
CA ALA A 187 -22.61 11.34 0.83
C ALA A 187 -23.08 11.25 -0.64
N ASP A 188 -22.20 11.59 -1.60
CA ASP A 188 -22.52 11.54 -3.04
C ASP A 188 -22.24 10.14 -3.64
N TRP A 189 -21.56 9.23 -2.92
CA TRP A 189 -21.14 7.93 -3.45
C TRP A 189 -22.28 7.02 -3.87
N PRO A 190 -23.39 6.87 -3.11
CA PRO A 190 -24.47 5.98 -3.51
C PRO A 190 -25.03 6.33 -4.89
N GLU A 191 -25.22 7.62 -5.18
CA GLU A 191 -25.72 8.08 -6.49
C GLU A 191 -24.69 7.89 -7.59
N ALA A 192 -23.41 8.21 -7.33
CA ALA A 192 -22.32 8.04 -8.28
C ALA A 192 -22.12 6.55 -8.66
N ILE A 193 -22.11 5.66 -7.68
CA ILE A 193 -21.99 4.21 -7.88
C ILE A 193 -23.20 3.68 -8.67
N ALA A 194 -24.41 4.10 -8.35
CA ALA A 194 -25.62 3.70 -9.07
C ALA A 194 -25.54 4.12 -10.54
N ALA A 195 -25.11 5.36 -10.83
CA ALA A 195 -24.95 5.87 -12.18
C ALA A 195 -23.87 5.11 -12.98
N LEU A 196 -22.73 4.77 -12.35
CA LEU A 196 -21.70 3.93 -12.94
C LEU A 196 -22.22 2.52 -13.26
N CYS A 197 -22.96 1.90 -12.36
CA CYS A 197 -23.58 0.59 -12.57
C CYS A 197 -24.61 0.61 -13.71
N GLU A 198 -25.45 1.65 -13.77
CA GLU A 198 -26.49 1.76 -14.80
C GLU A 198 -25.89 2.00 -16.18
N THR A 199 -24.97 2.97 -16.30
CA THR A 199 -24.46 3.43 -17.59
C THR A 199 -23.27 2.62 -18.11
N GLY A 200 -22.40 2.16 -17.22
CA GLY A 200 -21.10 1.58 -17.55
C GLY A 200 -20.11 2.62 -18.11
N LEU A 201 -20.34 3.90 -17.89
CA LEU A 201 -19.54 5.01 -18.42
C LEU A 201 -18.76 5.71 -17.30
N ALA A 202 -17.45 5.87 -17.46
CA ALA A 202 -16.57 6.53 -16.50
C ALA A 202 -16.92 8.00 -16.27
N GLU A 203 -17.48 8.66 -17.30
CA GLU A 203 -17.90 10.06 -17.26
C GLU A 203 -19.11 10.31 -16.33
N ALA A 204 -19.80 9.26 -15.88
CA ALA A 204 -20.87 9.37 -14.90
C ALA A 204 -20.37 9.77 -13.50
N LEU A 205 -19.05 9.64 -13.24
CA LEU A 205 -18.48 10.09 -11.96
C LEU A 205 -18.38 11.62 -11.91
N PRO A 206 -19.06 12.29 -10.95
CA PRO A 206 -19.03 13.74 -10.82
C PRO A 206 -17.64 14.26 -10.41
N VAL A 207 -17.34 15.50 -10.77
CA VAL A 207 -16.12 16.20 -10.38
C VAL A 207 -16.43 17.17 -9.26
N ARG A 208 -15.62 17.13 -8.18
CA ARG A 208 -15.69 18.05 -7.04
C ARG A 208 -14.31 18.66 -6.77
N PRO A 209 -14.22 19.90 -6.25
CA PRO A 209 -12.95 20.47 -5.85
C PRO A 209 -12.38 19.72 -4.65
N ALA A 210 -11.12 19.32 -4.74
CA ALA A 210 -10.43 18.64 -3.66
C ALA A 210 -10.06 19.61 -2.51
N PRO A 211 -9.98 19.14 -1.26
CA PRO A 211 -9.36 19.89 -0.17
C PRO A 211 -7.91 20.25 -0.48
N ALA A 212 -7.40 21.33 0.14
CA ALA A 212 -6.00 21.70 0.01
C ALA A 212 -5.09 20.66 0.70
N PRO A 213 -3.89 20.39 0.17
CA PRO A 213 -2.90 19.56 0.86
C PRO A 213 -2.32 20.30 2.07
N GLU A 214 -1.98 19.54 3.12
CA GLU A 214 -1.55 20.09 4.42
C GLU A 214 -0.06 19.94 4.69
N PHE A 215 0.64 19.00 4.02
CA PHE A 215 2.06 18.75 4.28
C PHE A 215 2.97 19.92 3.89
N ALA A 216 3.92 20.25 4.77
CA ALA A 216 4.92 21.31 4.59
C ALA A 216 6.01 20.88 3.59
N GLN A 217 5.71 20.89 2.29
CA GLN A 217 6.57 20.38 1.23
C GLN A 217 8.00 20.90 1.29
N GLY A 218 8.21 22.20 1.52
CA GLY A 218 9.57 22.79 1.55
C GLY A 218 10.44 22.24 2.67
N ALA A 219 9.86 22.02 3.87
CA ALA A 219 10.55 21.41 5.00
C ALA A 219 10.86 19.93 4.71
N ILE A 220 9.89 19.20 4.11
CA ILE A 220 10.06 17.81 3.70
C ILE A 220 11.18 17.68 2.66
N ASP A 221 11.17 18.50 1.62
CA ASP A 221 12.17 18.46 0.55
C ASP A 221 13.59 18.71 1.09
N THR A 222 13.71 19.60 2.08
CA THR A 222 14.99 19.89 2.72
C THR A 222 15.47 18.73 3.60
N ALA A 223 14.62 18.24 4.49
CA ALA A 223 15.02 17.24 5.48
C ALA A 223 15.26 15.84 4.87
N PHE A 224 14.46 15.45 3.86
CA PHE A 224 14.55 14.14 3.22
C PHE A 224 15.50 14.10 1.99
N ALA A 225 16.26 15.17 1.76
CA ALA A 225 17.30 15.20 0.73
C ALA A 225 18.56 14.41 1.08
N ALA A 226 18.84 14.18 2.37
CA ALA A 226 20.05 13.47 2.82
C ALA A 226 20.12 12.04 2.25
N ASP A 227 21.35 11.57 1.96
CA ASP A 227 21.58 10.30 1.27
C ASP A 227 21.22 9.06 2.10
N ARG A 228 21.26 9.16 3.43
CA ARG A 228 21.03 8.05 4.36
C ARG A 228 20.07 8.45 5.48
N VAL A 229 19.39 7.45 6.03
CA VAL A 229 18.42 7.64 7.13
C VAL A 229 18.97 8.44 8.32
N PRO A 230 20.21 8.21 8.81
CA PRO A 230 20.77 9.04 9.89
C PRO A 230 20.80 10.55 9.57
N GLY A 231 21.17 10.91 8.34
CA GLY A 231 21.18 12.30 7.89
C GLY A 231 19.77 12.90 7.80
N ILE A 232 18.79 12.10 7.38
CA ILE A 232 17.37 12.50 7.37
C ILE A 232 16.90 12.78 8.80
N ILE A 233 17.19 11.88 9.75
CA ILE A 233 16.80 12.05 11.17
C ILE A 233 17.40 13.36 11.72
N ALA A 234 18.69 13.60 11.52
CA ALA A 234 19.35 14.84 11.98
C ALA A 234 18.71 16.10 11.40
N ALA A 235 18.31 16.07 10.12
CA ALA A 235 17.64 17.20 9.48
C ALA A 235 16.20 17.39 9.97
N VAL A 236 15.47 16.29 10.22
CA VAL A 236 14.11 16.32 10.79
C VAL A 236 14.12 16.87 12.21
N ASP A 237 15.09 16.45 13.05
CA ASP A 237 15.22 16.94 14.43
C ASP A 237 15.51 18.45 14.51
N ALA A 238 16.11 19.02 13.45
CA ALA A 238 16.35 20.45 13.34
C ALA A 238 15.13 21.25 12.82
N ALA A 239 14.07 20.57 12.34
CA ALA A 239 12.88 21.18 11.74
C ALA A 239 11.65 20.98 12.63
N SER A 240 11.24 22.05 13.34
CA SER A 240 10.09 21.98 14.29
C SER A 240 8.78 21.55 13.64
N GLU A 241 8.58 21.90 12.37
CA GLU A 241 7.39 21.54 11.58
C GLU A 241 7.30 20.02 11.31
N LEU A 242 8.41 19.29 11.45
CA LEU A 242 8.51 17.85 11.21
C LEU A 242 8.61 17.02 12.51
N ALA A 243 8.26 17.57 13.67
CA ALA A 243 8.35 16.86 14.97
C ALA A 243 7.62 15.52 14.99
N ALA A 244 6.45 15.42 14.33
CA ALA A 244 5.72 14.17 14.20
C ALA A 244 6.49 13.13 13.38
N ALA A 245 7.19 13.55 12.33
CA ALA A 245 8.07 12.69 11.52
C ALA A 245 9.25 12.16 12.35
N GLY A 246 9.90 13.01 13.17
CA GLY A 246 10.96 12.58 14.10
C GLY A 246 10.50 11.47 15.04
N THR A 247 9.29 11.61 15.61
CA THR A 247 8.68 10.57 16.45
C THR A 247 8.45 9.26 15.70
N ALA A 248 8.02 9.33 14.45
CA ALA A 248 7.78 8.13 13.62
C ALA A 248 9.10 7.44 13.26
N LEU A 249 10.11 8.21 12.80
CA LEU A 249 11.44 7.69 12.45
C LEU A 249 12.13 6.99 13.65
N ALA A 250 11.99 7.54 14.86
CA ALA A 250 12.57 6.95 16.06
C ALA A 250 11.97 5.58 16.43
N ARG A 251 10.78 5.25 15.92
CA ARG A 251 10.06 3.98 16.19
C ARG A 251 10.19 2.96 15.08
N GLY A 252 10.55 3.37 13.88
CA GLY A 252 10.65 2.50 12.71
C GLY A 252 11.82 1.52 12.80
N SER A 253 11.69 0.37 12.09
CA SER A 253 12.80 -0.56 11.92
C SER A 253 13.93 0.11 11.12
N PRO A 254 15.16 0.16 11.68
CA PRO A 254 16.29 0.75 10.97
C PRO A 254 16.58 0.10 9.61
N LEU A 255 16.49 -1.24 9.53
CA LEU A 255 16.71 -1.99 8.30
C LEU A 255 15.62 -1.69 7.26
N SER A 256 14.36 -1.69 7.69
CA SER A 256 13.22 -1.39 6.82
C SER A 256 13.30 0.03 6.26
N MET A 257 13.62 1.01 7.09
CA MET A 257 13.79 2.41 6.63
C MET A 257 14.93 2.54 5.62
N ALA A 258 16.08 1.88 5.85
CA ALA A 258 17.21 1.93 4.92
C ALA A 258 16.86 1.30 3.57
N CYS A 259 16.19 0.13 3.57
CA CYS A 259 15.73 -0.52 2.36
C CYS A 259 14.64 0.28 1.64
N THR A 260 13.70 0.87 2.37
CA THR A 260 12.65 1.73 1.80
C THR A 260 13.25 2.93 1.08
N LEU A 261 14.20 3.62 1.72
CA LEU A 261 14.87 4.78 1.11
C LEU A 261 15.57 4.42 -0.20
N GLU A 262 16.31 3.29 -0.20
CA GLU A 262 16.98 2.78 -1.40
C GLU A 262 15.98 2.44 -2.50
N MET A 263 14.90 1.72 -2.17
CA MET A 263 13.91 1.27 -3.15
C MET A 263 13.12 2.41 -3.77
N VAL A 264 12.66 3.38 -2.96
CA VAL A 264 11.91 4.55 -3.46
C VAL A 264 12.79 5.36 -4.41
N ARG A 265 14.08 5.53 -4.10
CA ARG A 265 15.01 6.25 -4.97
C ARG A 265 15.37 5.49 -6.23
N ALA A 266 15.59 4.19 -6.12
CA ALA A 266 15.89 3.33 -7.27
C ALA A 266 14.71 3.19 -8.25
N GLN A 267 13.46 3.38 -7.76
CA GLN A 267 12.25 3.32 -8.58
C GLN A 267 12.00 4.63 -9.35
N ARG A 268 12.65 5.75 -9.00
CA ARG A 268 12.45 7.03 -9.70
C ARG A 268 12.77 6.91 -11.18
N GLY A 269 11.79 7.32 -12.02
CA GLY A 269 11.87 7.25 -13.48
C GLY A 269 11.55 5.89 -14.09
N ASP A 270 11.29 4.87 -13.27
CA ASP A 270 10.77 3.57 -13.69
C ASP A 270 9.28 3.51 -13.33
N SER A 271 8.39 3.49 -14.34
CA SER A 271 6.94 3.47 -14.17
C SER A 271 6.33 2.07 -14.25
N ASP A 272 7.16 1.02 -14.34
CA ASP A 272 6.69 -0.35 -14.43
C ASP A 272 6.31 -0.90 -13.05
N ILE A 273 5.02 -1.19 -12.85
CA ILE A 273 4.48 -1.80 -11.63
C ILE A 273 5.10 -3.18 -11.35
N ARG A 274 5.36 -3.98 -12.39
CA ARG A 274 5.95 -5.32 -12.23
C ARG A 274 7.39 -5.22 -11.72
N SER A 275 8.15 -4.21 -12.17
CA SER A 275 9.49 -3.91 -11.68
C SER A 275 9.49 -3.55 -10.18
N ALA A 276 8.57 -2.68 -9.75
CA ALA A 276 8.40 -2.31 -8.35
C ALA A 276 8.06 -3.53 -7.49
N LEU A 277 7.03 -4.28 -7.86
CA LEU A 277 6.57 -5.46 -7.14
C LEU A 277 7.65 -6.55 -7.03
N ARG A 278 8.50 -6.76 -8.05
CA ARG A 278 9.64 -7.69 -7.97
C ARG A 278 10.66 -7.24 -6.92
N ARG A 279 11.01 -5.94 -6.89
CA ARG A 279 11.95 -5.40 -5.89
C ARG A 279 11.39 -5.53 -4.48
N GLU A 280 10.12 -5.20 -4.29
CA GLU A 280 9.40 -5.32 -3.02
C GLU A 280 9.33 -6.79 -2.56
N PHE A 281 9.03 -7.71 -3.47
CA PHE A 281 8.96 -9.14 -3.17
C PHE A 281 10.30 -9.70 -2.65
N ARG A 282 11.43 -9.19 -3.10
CA ARG A 282 12.75 -9.60 -2.61
C ARG A 282 12.94 -9.30 -1.13
N PHE A 283 12.43 -8.16 -0.68
CA PHE A 283 12.45 -7.81 0.75
C PHE A 283 11.43 -8.64 1.52
N THR A 284 10.15 -8.66 1.09
CA THR A 284 9.09 -9.39 1.81
C THR A 284 9.39 -10.87 1.93
N TRP A 285 9.97 -11.49 0.90
CA TRP A 285 10.44 -12.88 0.93
C TRP A 285 11.42 -13.14 2.09
N ARG A 286 12.32 -12.20 2.39
CA ARG A 286 13.36 -12.30 3.43
C ARG A 286 12.94 -11.72 4.77
N SER A 287 11.86 -10.99 4.82
CA SER A 287 11.46 -10.20 6.00
C SER A 287 11.21 -11.05 7.25
N MET A 288 10.75 -12.29 7.07
CA MET A 288 10.44 -13.21 8.18
C MET A 288 11.67 -13.89 8.77
N ASP A 289 12.67 -14.20 7.97
CA ASP A 289 13.86 -14.96 8.41
C ASP A 289 15.13 -14.09 8.56
N ARG A 290 15.15 -12.90 7.95
CA ARG A 290 16.32 -12.00 7.96
C ARG A 290 16.00 -10.56 8.35
N GLY A 291 14.72 -10.20 8.46
CA GLY A 291 14.24 -8.86 8.77
C GLY A 291 13.55 -8.78 10.13
N ASP A 292 12.93 -7.64 10.37
CA ASP A 292 12.28 -7.29 11.62
C ASP A 292 10.77 -7.55 11.63
N PHE A 293 10.21 -8.12 10.54
CA PHE A 293 8.75 -8.24 10.35
C PHE A 293 8.05 -9.01 11.47
N LEU A 294 8.57 -10.19 11.86
CA LEU A 294 7.91 -11.01 12.89
C LEU A 294 7.86 -10.29 14.24
N GLU A 295 8.95 -9.59 14.61
CA GLU A 295 9.02 -8.80 15.83
C GLU A 295 8.13 -7.55 15.78
N GLY A 296 8.15 -6.83 14.64
CA GLY A 296 7.32 -5.65 14.47
C GLY A 296 5.83 -5.96 14.56
N VAL A 297 5.37 -7.03 13.90
CA VAL A 297 3.97 -7.48 13.98
C VAL A 297 3.65 -7.97 15.40
N ARG A 298 4.56 -8.69 16.07
CA ARG A 298 4.38 -9.06 17.49
C ARG A 298 4.07 -7.81 18.32
N ALA A 299 4.96 -6.82 18.25
CA ALA A 299 4.87 -5.63 19.10
C ALA A 299 3.65 -4.75 18.82
N GLN A 300 3.26 -4.60 17.54
CA GLN A 300 2.20 -3.66 17.16
C GLN A 300 0.80 -4.30 17.12
N ILE A 301 0.70 -5.60 16.80
CA ILE A 301 -0.58 -6.24 16.46
C ILE A 301 -0.94 -7.36 17.44
N ILE A 302 0.03 -8.23 17.80
CA ILE A 302 -0.24 -9.38 18.65
C ILE A 302 -0.24 -8.98 20.13
N ASP A 303 0.92 -8.56 20.65
CA ASP A 303 1.10 -8.20 22.06
C ASP A 303 0.64 -6.77 22.37
N LYS A 304 0.70 -5.90 21.37
CA LYS A 304 0.32 -4.47 21.44
C LYS A 304 1.10 -3.68 22.50
N ASP A 305 2.29 -4.15 22.87
CA ASP A 305 3.19 -3.46 23.79
C ASP A 305 3.88 -2.23 23.17
N ARG A 306 3.89 -2.15 21.82
CA ARG A 306 4.48 -1.06 21.02
C ARG A 306 5.96 -0.82 21.30
N THR A 307 6.66 -1.85 21.76
CA THR A 307 8.08 -1.84 22.10
C THR A 307 8.82 -2.91 21.31
N PRO A 308 8.97 -2.74 19.98
CA PRO A 308 9.68 -3.72 19.17
C PRO A 308 11.18 -3.74 19.51
N ARG A 309 11.76 -4.93 19.43
CA ARG A 309 13.20 -5.16 19.61
C ARG A 309 13.81 -5.38 18.23
N TRP A 310 14.13 -4.26 17.55
CA TRP A 310 14.73 -4.32 16.24
C TRP A 310 16.11 -4.98 16.28
N GLN A 311 16.53 -5.62 15.17
CA GLN A 311 17.85 -6.25 15.06
C GLN A 311 19.00 -5.23 15.16
N HIS A 312 18.76 -4.00 14.68
CA HIS A 312 19.72 -2.91 14.75
C HIS A 312 19.34 -1.90 15.83
N PRO A 313 20.30 -1.45 16.65
CA PRO A 313 20.03 -0.47 17.72
C PRO A 313 19.68 0.93 17.20
N GLY A 314 20.02 1.22 15.93
CA GLY A 314 19.73 2.47 15.26
C GLY A 314 20.12 2.42 13.78
N PRO A 315 19.70 3.40 12.98
CA PRO A 315 19.94 3.39 11.54
C PRO A 315 21.42 3.54 11.15
N GLU A 316 22.29 4.02 12.05
CA GLU A 316 23.74 4.08 11.85
C GLU A 316 24.38 2.69 11.78
N ALA A 317 23.76 1.70 12.43
CA ALA A 317 24.26 0.33 12.47
C ALA A 317 23.94 -0.47 11.21
N VAL A 318 22.99 0.02 10.38
CA VAL A 318 22.63 -0.66 9.12
C VAL A 318 23.67 -0.40 8.05
N THR A 319 24.26 -1.48 7.52
CA THR A 319 25.28 -1.40 6.47
C THR A 319 24.68 -1.45 5.07
N THR A 320 25.37 -0.86 4.10
CA THR A 320 25.00 -0.96 2.67
C THR A 320 24.96 -2.43 2.19
N ALA A 321 25.83 -3.28 2.74
CA ALA A 321 25.86 -4.70 2.39
C ALA A 321 24.59 -5.44 2.85
N GLU A 322 24.05 -5.13 4.01
CA GLU A 322 22.79 -5.70 4.49
C GLU A 322 21.59 -5.24 3.65
N VAL A 323 21.52 -3.95 3.30
CA VAL A 323 20.49 -3.44 2.39
C VAL A 323 20.59 -4.16 1.04
N ALA A 324 21.78 -4.26 0.45
CA ALA A 324 21.97 -4.97 -0.81
C ALA A 324 21.58 -6.46 -0.71
N ALA A 325 21.87 -7.12 0.42
CA ALA A 325 21.51 -8.51 0.64
C ALA A 325 19.99 -8.72 0.75
N MET A 326 19.27 -7.78 1.40
CA MET A 326 17.80 -7.82 1.47
C MET A 326 17.15 -7.65 0.10
N LEU A 327 17.72 -6.83 -0.77
CA LEU A 327 17.16 -6.47 -2.08
C LEU A 327 17.72 -7.32 -3.24
N ALA A 328 18.67 -8.21 -2.98
CA ALA A 328 19.28 -9.06 -4.00
C ALA A 328 18.24 -9.98 -4.68
N PRO A 329 18.41 -10.28 -5.97
CA PRO A 329 17.55 -11.24 -6.69
C PRO A 329 17.40 -12.57 -5.95
N LEU A 330 16.24 -13.23 -6.11
CA LEU A 330 15.91 -14.51 -5.47
C LEU A 330 16.16 -15.72 -6.39
N GLY A 331 16.68 -15.48 -7.62
CA GLY A 331 16.83 -16.53 -8.62
C GLY A 331 15.47 -17.14 -9.00
N ASP A 332 15.37 -18.47 -8.97
CA ASP A 332 14.13 -19.19 -9.31
C ASP A 332 12.95 -18.88 -8.38
N ASN A 333 13.18 -18.22 -7.24
CA ASN A 333 12.13 -17.79 -6.31
C ASN A 333 11.66 -16.36 -6.53
N ASP A 334 12.23 -15.60 -7.47
CA ASP A 334 11.79 -14.24 -7.76
C ASP A 334 10.31 -14.22 -8.20
N LEU A 335 9.66 -13.07 -8.07
CA LEU A 335 8.26 -12.90 -8.47
C LEU A 335 8.16 -12.99 -9.99
N THR A 336 7.32 -13.92 -10.46
CA THR A 336 6.95 -14.05 -11.89
C THR A 336 5.48 -13.73 -12.07
N PHE A 337 5.12 -13.22 -13.24
CA PHE A 337 3.74 -12.99 -13.67
C PHE A 337 3.35 -14.04 -14.72
N GLU A 338 2.06 -14.42 -14.79
CA GLU A 338 1.59 -15.57 -15.58
C GLU A 338 1.98 -15.53 -17.07
N GLU A 339 2.06 -14.35 -17.66
CA GLU A 339 2.43 -14.15 -19.07
C GLU A 339 3.95 -14.43 -19.35
N GLU A 340 4.76 -14.54 -18.30
CA GLU A 340 6.21 -14.82 -18.39
C GLU A 340 6.51 -16.32 -18.15
N ALA A 341 5.53 -17.10 -17.73
CA ALA A 341 5.69 -18.52 -17.38
C ALA A 341 5.36 -19.49 -18.53
N SER A 342 5.07 -18.96 -19.75
CA SER A 342 4.72 -19.74 -20.95
C SER A 342 5.86 -19.87 -21.95
#